data_363c7d0849c0fedbf8a59e3b3598bd23
#
_entry.id   363c7d0849c0fedbf8a59e3b3598bd23
#
_cell.length_a   1.000
_cell.length_b   1.000
_cell.length_c   1.000
_cell.angle_alpha   90.00
_cell.angle_beta   90.00
_cell.angle_gamma   90.00
#
_symmetry.space_group_name_H-M   'P 1'
#
loop_
_entity.id
_entity.type
_entity.pdbx_description
1 polymer ?
#
loop_
_entity_poly.entity_id
_entity_poly.type
_entity_poly.pdbx_seq_one_letter_code
_entity_poly.pdbx_strand_id
1 'polypeptide(L)'
;MNGCLQVASGGHKGPLRKLFKKVDGKMQMIDLNDEPFPETDTFVEVKKGSLVLLHGRLPHYSCENTSLKSRHAYTIHVIDNNNDYPEWNWLQRSSLPLKSFIND
;
A
#
# COMPACT_ATOMS: atom_id res chain seq x y z
N MET A 1 10.20 18.97 6.45
CA MET A 1 10.17 17.90 5.41
C MET A 1 8.75 17.73 4.91
N ASN A 2 8.53 17.32 3.65
CA ASN A 2 7.18 17.23 3.05
C ASN A 2 6.56 15.82 3.16
N GLY A 3 7.10 14.95 3.99
CA GLY A 3 6.64 13.56 4.13
C GLY A 3 6.94 12.70 2.90
N CYS A 4 8.11 12.85 2.28
CA CYS A 4 8.52 12.03 1.14
C CYS A 4 8.38 10.55 1.44
N LEU A 5 7.86 9.78 0.49
CA LEU A 5 7.76 8.33 0.59
C LEU A 5 9.17 7.72 0.64
N GLN A 6 9.37 6.79 1.56
CA GLN A 6 10.57 5.98 1.70
C GLN A 6 10.22 4.51 1.55
N VAL A 7 11.07 3.74 0.94
CA VAL A 7 10.87 2.31 0.72
C VAL A 7 12.06 1.50 1.21
N ALA A 8 11.80 0.26 1.61
CA ALA A 8 12.85 -0.72 1.86
C ALA A 8 13.14 -1.45 0.54
N SER A 9 14.26 -1.11 -0.10
CA SER A 9 14.63 -1.67 -1.40
C SER A 9 14.73 -3.20 -1.35
N GLY A 10 14.02 -3.89 -2.25
CA GLY A 10 13.95 -5.36 -2.23
C GLY A 10 13.10 -5.99 -1.12
N GLY A 11 12.56 -5.20 -0.19
CA GLY A 11 11.78 -5.67 0.97
C GLY A 11 10.51 -6.45 0.64
N HIS A 12 9.98 -6.33 -0.59
CA HIS A 12 8.85 -7.12 -1.08
C HIS A 12 9.13 -8.64 -1.15
N LYS A 13 10.40 -9.04 -1.15
CA LYS A 13 10.83 -10.45 -1.13
C LYS A 13 10.77 -11.08 0.27
N GLY A 14 10.71 -10.26 1.31
CA GLY A 14 10.60 -10.70 2.69
C GLY A 14 9.21 -11.29 3.04
N PRO A 15 9.03 -11.81 4.24
CA PRO A 15 7.76 -12.37 4.68
C PRO A 15 6.67 -11.32 4.83
N LEU A 16 5.41 -11.74 4.71
CA LEU A 16 4.27 -10.91 5.06
C LEU A 16 4.15 -10.87 6.58
N ARG A 17 4.26 -9.69 7.19
CA ARG A 17 4.31 -9.51 8.65
C ARG A 17 2.95 -9.23 9.27
N LYS A 18 2.16 -8.43 8.59
CA LYS A 18 0.86 -7.98 9.08
C LYS A 18 -0.19 -8.05 7.98
N LEU A 19 -1.41 -8.33 8.37
CA LEU A 19 -2.56 -8.35 7.47
C LEU A 19 -3.66 -7.46 8.03
N PHE A 20 -4.08 -6.48 7.27
CA PHE A 20 -5.21 -5.61 7.63
C PHE A 20 -6.47 -6.17 6.98
N LYS A 21 -7.36 -6.73 7.78
CA LYS A 21 -8.57 -7.40 7.31
C LYS A 21 -9.80 -7.11 8.15
N LYS A 22 -10.95 -7.40 7.59
CA LYS A 22 -12.24 -7.32 8.28
C LYS A 22 -12.50 -8.59 9.08
N VAL A 23 -12.73 -8.44 10.40
CA VAL A 23 -13.09 -9.53 11.32
C VAL A 23 -14.34 -9.07 12.06
N ASP A 24 -15.42 -9.84 12.00
CA ASP A 24 -16.70 -9.54 12.64
C ASP A 24 -17.21 -8.11 12.36
N GLY A 25 -17.08 -7.70 11.10
CA GLY A 25 -17.49 -6.37 10.66
C GLY A 25 -16.56 -5.21 10.99
N LYS A 26 -15.48 -5.45 11.74
CA LYS A 26 -14.49 -4.44 12.15
C LYS A 26 -13.15 -4.67 11.47
N MET A 27 -12.47 -3.57 11.17
CA MET A 27 -11.11 -3.65 10.62
C MET A 27 -10.10 -3.92 11.73
N GLN A 28 -9.25 -4.93 11.53
CA GLN A 28 -8.23 -5.34 12.49
C GLN A 28 -6.89 -5.57 11.79
N MET A 29 -5.81 -5.24 12.48
CA MET A 29 -4.46 -5.60 12.08
C MET A 29 -4.10 -6.93 12.73
N ILE A 30 -3.79 -7.93 11.91
CA ILE A 30 -3.40 -9.27 12.35
C ILE A 30 -1.90 -9.41 12.16
N ASP A 31 -1.19 -9.75 13.22
CA ASP A 31 0.23 -10.10 13.17
C ASP A 31 0.37 -11.54 12.62
N LEU A 32 1.16 -11.70 11.57
CA LEU A 32 1.41 -12.99 10.92
C LEU A 32 2.74 -13.59 11.32
N ASN A 33 3.70 -12.76 11.65
CA ASN A 33 4.99 -13.17 12.22
C ASN A 33 5.64 -12.00 12.97
N ASP A 34 6.67 -12.30 13.78
CA ASP A 34 7.35 -11.36 14.67
C ASP A 34 8.59 -10.71 14.04
N GLU A 35 8.89 -11.00 12.76
CA GLU A 35 10.02 -10.36 12.11
C GLU A 35 9.83 -8.84 12.03
N PRO A 36 10.83 -8.04 12.39
CA PRO A 36 10.75 -6.60 12.26
C PRO A 36 10.63 -6.18 10.79
N PHE A 37 9.96 -5.07 10.53
CA PHE A 37 10.03 -4.45 9.20
C PHE A 37 11.47 -4.02 8.91
N PRO A 38 11.95 -4.22 7.67
CA PRO A 38 13.24 -3.70 7.27
C PRO A 38 13.24 -2.17 7.34
N GLU A 39 14.37 -1.59 7.64
CA GLU A 39 14.55 -0.14 7.56
C GLU A 39 14.33 0.35 6.13
N THR A 40 13.76 1.53 6.01
CA THR A 40 13.64 2.19 4.71
C THR A 40 14.95 2.84 4.34
N ASP A 41 15.48 2.53 3.17
CA ASP A 41 16.80 2.92 2.67
C ASP A 41 16.76 3.90 1.48
N THR A 42 15.58 4.03 0.86
CA THR A 42 15.44 4.78 -0.39
C THR A 42 14.32 5.81 -0.32
N PHE A 43 14.64 7.08 -0.54
CA PHE A 43 13.65 8.14 -0.73
C PHE A 43 13.13 8.13 -2.17
N VAL A 44 11.81 8.08 -2.32
CA VAL A 44 11.12 8.12 -3.62
C VAL A 44 10.77 9.57 -3.96
N GLU A 45 11.79 10.36 -4.24
CA GLU A 45 11.63 11.75 -4.66
C GLU A 45 11.27 11.82 -6.14
N VAL A 46 10.08 12.32 -6.44
CA VAL A 46 9.60 12.43 -7.81
C VAL A 46 8.99 13.81 -8.08
N LYS A 47 9.02 14.24 -9.33
CA LYS A 47 8.39 15.49 -9.75
C LYS A 47 6.87 15.33 -9.79
N LYS A 48 6.14 16.43 -9.63
CA LYS A 48 4.68 16.48 -9.86
C LYS A 48 4.36 15.91 -11.26
N GLY A 49 3.36 15.03 -11.32
CA GLY A 49 2.95 14.35 -12.54
C GLY A 49 3.67 13.02 -12.80
N SER A 50 4.61 12.62 -11.95
CA SER A 50 5.24 11.30 -12.06
C SER A 50 4.30 10.18 -11.60
N LEU A 51 4.43 9.03 -12.22
CA LEU A 51 3.84 7.77 -11.78
C LEU A 51 4.89 6.98 -10.99
N VAL A 52 4.50 6.48 -9.82
CA VAL A 52 5.31 5.57 -9.00
C VAL A 52 4.59 4.24 -8.91
N LEU A 53 5.24 3.16 -9.32
CA LEU A 53 4.74 1.80 -9.19
C LEU A 53 5.39 1.13 -7.98
N LEU A 54 4.57 0.70 -7.03
CA LEU A 54 5.02 0.00 -5.84
C LEU A 54 4.48 -1.43 -5.86
N HIS A 55 5.36 -2.40 -5.61
CA HIS A 55 4.91 -3.77 -5.38
C HIS A 55 4.02 -3.82 -4.13
N GLY A 56 2.89 -4.55 -4.15
CA GLY A 56 1.91 -4.59 -3.06
C GLY A 56 2.46 -5.03 -1.70
N ARG A 57 3.59 -5.74 -1.68
CA ARG A 57 4.28 -6.19 -0.46
C ARG A 57 5.51 -5.37 -0.11
N LEU A 58 5.77 -4.26 -0.82
CA LEU A 58 6.95 -3.45 -0.54
C LEU A 58 6.74 -2.65 0.76
N PRO A 59 7.55 -2.89 1.81
CA PRO A 59 7.52 -2.05 3.00
C PRO A 59 7.88 -0.62 2.64
N HIS A 60 7.04 0.31 3.07
CA HIS A 60 7.19 1.72 2.80
C HIS A 60 6.71 2.55 3.98
N TYR A 61 7.23 3.75 4.08
CA TYR A 61 6.96 4.68 5.16
C TYR A 61 6.88 6.11 4.63
N SER A 62 6.07 6.92 5.26
CA SER A 62 5.99 8.36 4.99
C SER A 62 5.88 9.10 6.30
N CYS A 63 6.84 9.97 6.57
CA CYS A 63 6.81 10.85 7.73
C CYS A 63 5.66 11.86 7.63
N GLU A 64 5.37 12.49 8.75
CA GLU A 64 4.52 13.67 8.80
C GLU A 64 5.04 14.76 7.85
N ASN A 65 4.12 15.44 7.19
CA ASN A 65 4.44 16.62 6.39
C ASN A 65 4.47 17.86 7.29
N THR A 66 5.66 18.27 7.69
CA THR A 66 5.90 19.47 8.52
C THR A 66 6.15 20.73 7.70
N SER A 67 6.02 20.67 6.37
CA SER A 67 6.17 21.84 5.49
C SER A 67 4.89 22.65 5.40
N LEU A 68 4.99 23.91 4.97
CA LEU A 68 3.84 24.79 4.70
C LEU A 68 3.10 24.43 3.40
N LYS A 69 3.58 23.43 2.65
CA LYS A 69 2.99 23.02 1.37
C LYS A 69 2.37 21.63 1.50
N SER A 70 1.15 21.47 0.98
CA SER A 70 0.52 20.16 0.88
C SER A 70 1.26 19.25 -0.10
N ARG A 71 1.29 17.94 0.21
CA ARG A 71 1.75 16.87 -0.69
C ARG A 71 0.54 15.99 -1.03
N HIS A 72 0.05 16.12 -2.24
CA HIS A 72 -1.04 15.30 -2.74
C HIS A 72 -0.49 14.07 -3.47
N ALA A 73 -1.11 12.92 -3.22
CA ALA A 73 -0.89 11.69 -3.95
C ALA A 73 -2.25 11.06 -4.29
N TYR A 74 -2.41 10.63 -5.53
CA TYR A 74 -3.52 9.81 -5.95
C TYR A 74 -3.06 8.36 -6.01
N THR A 75 -3.75 7.45 -5.34
CA THR A 75 -3.35 6.05 -5.24
C THR A 75 -4.39 5.15 -5.88
N ILE A 76 -3.92 4.22 -6.71
CA ILE A 76 -4.72 3.16 -7.32
C ILE A 76 -4.12 1.83 -6.88
N HIS A 77 -4.97 0.91 -6.45
CA HIS A 77 -4.58 -0.46 -6.18
C HIS A 77 -4.95 -1.33 -7.38
N VAL A 78 -3.96 -2.02 -7.92
CA VAL A 78 -4.10 -2.93 -9.06
C VAL A 78 -3.85 -4.34 -8.57
N ILE A 79 -4.74 -5.25 -8.90
CA ILE A 79 -4.65 -6.67 -8.57
C ILE A 79 -4.80 -7.51 -9.83
N ASP A 80 -4.21 -8.71 -9.82
CA ASP A 80 -4.42 -9.70 -10.86
C ASP A 80 -5.81 -10.34 -10.68
N ASN A 81 -6.62 -10.34 -11.74
CA ASN A 81 -7.96 -10.91 -11.74
C ASN A 81 -7.98 -12.44 -11.53
N ASN A 82 -6.86 -13.12 -11.73
CA ASN A 82 -6.74 -14.55 -11.45
C ASN A 82 -6.50 -14.87 -9.97
N ASN A 83 -6.27 -13.87 -9.14
CA ASN A 83 -6.10 -14.05 -7.71
C ASN A 83 -7.44 -13.91 -6.97
N ASP A 84 -7.57 -14.68 -5.90
CA ASP A 84 -8.70 -14.53 -4.98
C ASP A 84 -8.73 -13.14 -4.36
N TYR A 85 -9.91 -12.51 -4.36
CA TYR A 85 -10.15 -11.26 -3.68
C TYR A 85 -11.20 -11.48 -2.58
N PRO A 86 -10.79 -11.93 -1.39
CA PRO A 86 -11.69 -12.40 -0.36
C PRO A 86 -12.55 -11.27 0.24
N GLU A 87 -13.74 -11.61 0.71
CA GLU A 87 -14.69 -10.66 1.30
C GLU A 87 -14.17 -9.95 2.55
N TRP A 88 -13.22 -10.56 3.26
CA TRP A 88 -12.57 -9.94 4.42
C TRP A 88 -11.50 -8.90 4.04
N ASN A 89 -11.21 -8.70 2.75
CA ASN A 89 -10.26 -7.67 2.34
C ASN A 89 -10.76 -6.29 2.78
N TRP A 90 -9.85 -5.48 3.30
CA TRP A 90 -10.17 -4.15 3.81
C TRP A 90 -10.75 -3.20 2.75
N LEU A 91 -10.40 -3.39 1.49
CA LEU A 91 -10.83 -2.55 0.37
C LEU A 91 -12.07 -3.15 -0.34
N GLN A 92 -13.06 -3.59 0.41
CA GLN A 92 -14.33 -4.05 -0.13
C GLN A 92 -15.37 -2.93 -0.09
N ARG A 93 -15.91 -2.57 -1.25
CA ARG A 93 -16.96 -1.54 -1.37
C ARG A 93 -18.03 -2.01 -2.36
N SER A 94 -19.23 -2.24 -1.91
CA SER A 94 -20.35 -2.59 -2.76
C SER A 94 -20.73 -1.49 -3.75
N SER A 95 -20.56 -0.23 -3.36
CA SER A 95 -20.83 0.94 -4.22
C SER A 95 -19.74 1.25 -5.24
N LEU A 96 -18.57 0.61 -5.13
CA LEU A 96 -17.43 0.80 -6.01
C LEU A 96 -16.74 -0.54 -6.25
N PRO A 97 -17.34 -1.43 -7.07
CA PRO A 97 -16.77 -2.74 -7.36
C PRO A 97 -15.45 -2.60 -8.13
N LEU A 98 -14.66 -3.66 -8.10
CA LEU A 98 -13.46 -3.77 -8.93
C LEU A 98 -13.83 -3.65 -10.40
N LYS A 99 -12.99 -2.97 -11.16
CA LYS A 99 -13.16 -2.79 -12.60
C LYS A 99 -11.93 -3.31 -13.34
N SER A 100 -12.18 -4.01 -14.44
CA SER A 100 -11.12 -4.39 -15.38
C SER A 100 -10.57 -3.16 -16.11
N PHE A 101 -9.29 -3.21 -16.47
CA PHE A 101 -8.68 -2.27 -17.42
C PHE A 101 -8.99 -2.66 -18.88
N ILE A 102 -9.42 -3.89 -19.09
CA ILE A 102 -9.79 -4.42 -20.40
C ILE A 102 -11.32 -4.49 -20.41
N ASN A 103 -11.94 -3.79 -21.35
CA ASN A 103 -13.37 -3.97 -21.60
C ASN A 103 -13.53 -5.31 -22.32
N ASP A 104 -14.25 -6.24 -21.68
CA ASP A 104 -14.75 -7.46 -22.33
C ASP A 104 -15.86 -7.09 -23.33
#